data_276d6870478b89089b63e211908a1ed7
#
_entry.id   276d6870478b89089b63e211908a1ed7
#
_cell.length_a   1.000
_cell.length_b   1.000
_cell.length_c   1.000
_cell.angle_alpha   90.00
_cell.angle_beta   90.00
_cell.angle_gamma   90.00
#
_symmetry.space_group_name_H-M   'P 1'
#
loop_
_entity.id
_entity.type
_entity.pdbx_description
1 polymer ?
#
loop_
_entity_poly.entity_id
_entity_poly.type
_entity_poly.pdbx_seq_one_letter_code
_entity_poly.pdbx_strand_id
1 'polypeptide(L)'
;MTQTPAPRKRPPQAAPLTRSPWAHSMDREQQREAKRNAVLQAAAELFNERGFHATSLDDIAARLHVSKPTLYYYVKNKDEILLQCVNQGLAMTLEGIEASRAAGGNAVDQLRACMQVYAGIVMQPFGMCLIRVGDEEVPEPSRSELRRMKSEIDLAFRRLVAQGVREGSLAPCDPKMTAFVIAGALSWIGRWYQSGGEYSPAQVADQCVTTLLHGVLGQAATAPAAAPQPARKPRKPRARAAGD
;
A
#
# COMPACT_ATOMS: atom_id res chain seq x y z
N MET A 1 -43.96 9.57 38.15
CA MET A 1 -42.84 8.72 37.67
C MET A 1 -42.00 9.55 36.74
N THR A 2 -40.96 10.15 37.28
CA THR A 2 -40.06 11.07 36.55
C THR A 2 -38.86 10.24 36.06
N GLN A 3 -38.74 10.06 34.72
CA GLN A 3 -37.58 9.40 34.13
C GLN A 3 -36.38 10.35 34.07
N THR A 4 -35.28 9.95 34.73
CA THR A 4 -33.99 10.62 34.66
C THR A 4 -33.32 10.33 33.28
N PRO A 5 -32.87 11.33 32.53
CA PRO A 5 -32.19 11.09 31.23
C PRO A 5 -30.80 10.48 31.44
N ALA A 6 -30.46 9.48 30.63
CA ALA A 6 -29.18 8.80 30.64
C ALA A 6 -28.01 9.77 30.29
N PRO A 7 -26.81 9.59 30.86
CA PRO A 7 -25.67 10.45 30.60
C PRO A 7 -25.18 10.31 29.16
N ARG A 8 -25.05 11.43 28.44
CA ARG A 8 -24.47 11.50 27.10
C ARG A 8 -22.99 11.07 27.15
N LYS A 9 -22.64 10.04 26.39
CA LYS A 9 -21.24 9.62 26.17
C LYS A 9 -20.43 10.80 25.57
N ARG A 10 -19.35 11.20 26.26
CA ARG A 10 -18.37 12.14 25.72
C ARG A 10 -17.76 11.57 24.45
N PRO A 11 -17.56 12.39 23.41
CA PRO A 11 -16.80 11.96 22.23
C PRO A 11 -15.38 11.55 22.64
N PRO A 12 -14.75 10.58 21.92
CA PRO A 12 -13.39 10.17 22.22
C PRO A 12 -12.46 11.39 22.13
N GLN A 13 -11.66 11.61 23.18
CA GLN A 13 -10.62 12.63 23.18
C GLN A 13 -9.64 12.29 22.04
N ALA A 14 -9.37 13.27 21.19
CA ALA A 14 -8.33 13.21 20.18
C ALA A 14 -7.01 12.79 20.85
N ALA A 15 -6.26 11.90 20.17
CA ALA A 15 -4.92 11.50 20.60
C ALA A 15 -4.08 12.73 20.95
N PRO A 16 -3.19 12.68 21.95
CA PRO A 16 -2.39 13.83 22.33
C PRO A 16 -1.59 14.27 21.11
N LEU A 17 -1.79 15.53 20.72
CA LEU A 17 -1.02 16.18 19.68
C LEU A 17 0.47 16.00 20.02
N THR A 18 1.18 15.23 19.21
CA THR A 18 2.64 15.19 19.23
C THR A 18 3.15 16.64 19.31
N ARG A 19 4.07 16.92 20.23
CA ARG A 19 4.61 18.27 20.48
C ARG A 19 4.89 18.97 19.16
N SER A 20 4.29 20.15 18.98
CA SER A 20 4.47 20.96 17.77
C SER A 20 5.97 21.14 17.48
N PRO A 21 6.46 20.90 16.25
CA PRO A 21 7.85 21.08 15.88
C PRO A 21 8.33 22.55 15.98
N TRP A 22 7.42 23.48 16.25
CA TRP A 22 7.71 24.89 16.53
C TRP A 22 8.00 25.19 18.01
N ALA A 23 7.98 24.20 18.92
CA ALA A 23 8.35 24.34 20.32
C ALA A 23 9.89 24.28 20.52
N HIS A 24 10.45 25.13 21.38
CA HIS A 24 11.87 25.55 21.47
C HIS A 24 12.83 24.57 22.18
N SER A 25 12.77 23.25 22.00
CA SER A 25 13.59 22.29 22.76
C SER A 25 14.46 21.32 21.94
N MET A 26 14.66 21.56 20.64
CA MET A 26 15.45 20.71 19.74
C MET A 26 16.64 21.46 19.18
N ASP A 27 17.72 20.76 18.77
CA ASP A 27 18.82 21.32 18.01
C ASP A 27 18.30 21.97 16.70
N ARG A 28 18.96 23.05 16.25
CA ARG A 28 18.48 23.86 15.09
C ARG A 28 18.25 23.02 13.83
N GLU A 29 19.12 22.06 13.56
CA GLU A 29 18.99 21.17 12.40
C GLU A 29 17.79 20.23 12.55
N GLN A 30 17.63 19.60 13.69
CA GLN A 30 16.48 18.76 14.01
C GLN A 30 15.15 19.52 13.94
N GLN A 31 15.14 20.77 14.42
CA GLN A 31 13.96 21.64 14.28
C GLN A 31 13.63 21.96 12.81
N ARG A 32 14.66 22.22 11.99
CA ARG A 32 14.49 22.51 10.58
C ARG A 32 13.89 21.30 9.85
N GLU A 33 14.44 20.12 10.11
CA GLU A 33 13.96 18.86 9.53
C GLU A 33 12.54 18.53 9.99
N ALA A 34 12.25 18.66 11.29
CA ALA A 34 10.91 18.45 11.83
C ALA A 34 9.87 19.39 11.21
N LYS A 35 10.23 20.68 10.99
CA LYS A 35 9.35 21.64 10.32
C LYS A 35 9.15 21.31 8.83
N ARG A 36 10.22 20.90 8.14
CA ARG A 36 10.11 20.43 6.75
C ARG A 36 9.19 19.21 6.65
N ASN A 37 9.36 18.23 7.53
CA ASN A 37 8.50 17.04 7.58
C ASN A 37 7.04 17.39 7.87
N ALA A 38 6.78 18.37 8.75
CA ALA A 38 5.42 18.88 8.97
C ALA A 38 4.81 19.53 7.73
N VAL A 39 5.61 20.25 6.92
CA VAL A 39 5.17 20.81 5.64
C VAL A 39 4.79 19.69 4.66
N LEU A 40 5.64 18.67 4.53
CA LEU A 40 5.38 17.52 3.65
C LEU A 40 4.14 16.73 4.09
N GLN A 41 3.97 16.52 5.39
CA GLN A 41 2.81 15.83 5.94
C GLN A 41 1.51 16.58 5.63
N ALA A 42 1.45 17.88 5.93
CA ALA A 42 0.28 18.71 5.64
C ALA A 42 -0.03 18.78 4.13
N ALA A 43 1.01 18.82 3.29
CA ALA A 43 0.86 18.81 1.85
C ALA A 43 0.31 17.46 1.34
N ALA A 44 0.86 16.33 1.81
CA ALA A 44 0.38 15.00 1.44
C ALA A 44 -1.10 14.80 1.82
N GLU A 45 -1.50 15.26 3.01
CA GLU A 45 -2.90 15.24 3.44
C GLU A 45 -3.81 16.06 2.50
N LEU A 46 -3.41 17.30 2.18
CA LEU A 46 -4.17 18.17 1.26
C LEU A 46 -4.22 17.61 -0.16
N PHE A 47 -3.11 17.04 -0.68
CA PHE A 47 -3.10 16.38 -1.97
C PHE A 47 -4.04 15.17 -2.00
N ASN A 48 -4.12 14.43 -0.91
CA ASN A 48 -5.05 13.30 -0.77
C ASN A 48 -6.51 13.73 -0.62
N GLU A 49 -6.78 14.86 0.04
CA GLU A 49 -8.13 15.40 0.25
C GLU A 49 -8.71 16.05 -1.02
N ARG A 50 -7.92 16.87 -1.70
CA ARG A 50 -8.40 17.80 -2.76
C ARG A 50 -7.78 17.53 -4.12
N GLY A 51 -6.74 16.72 -4.20
CA GLY A 51 -5.91 16.52 -5.38
C GLY A 51 -4.75 17.52 -5.47
N PHE A 52 -3.71 17.12 -6.21
CA PHE A 52 -2.50 17.93 -6.40
C PHE A 52 -2.79 19.28 -7.04
N HIS A 53 -3.53 19.30 -8.16
CA HIS A 53 -3.79 20.54 -8.90
C HIS A 53 -4.64 21.56 -8.13
N ALA A 54 -5.60 21.08 -7.35
CA ALA A 54 -6.51 21.94 -6.57
C ALA A 54 -5.91 22.45 -5.25
N THR A 55 -4.71 22.01 -4.88
CA THR A 55 -4.00 22.46 -3.66
C THR A 55 -2.98 23.51 -4.00
N SER A 56 -2.97 24.64 -3.26
CA SER A 56 -2.00 25.72 -3.37
C SER A 56 -1.01 25.73 -2.20
N LEU A 57 0.11 26.45 -2.35
CA LEU A 57 1.03 26.70 -1.22
C LEU A 57 0.37 27.52 -0.10
N ASP A 58 -0.61 28.36 -0.45
CA ASP A 58 -1.37 29.13 0.54
C ASP A 58 -2.26 28.23 1.39
N ASP A 59 -2.87 27.17 0.81
CA ASP A 59 -3.62 26.17 1.56
C ASP A 59 -2.74 25.41 2.55
N ILE A 60 -1.51 25.05 2.14
CA ILE A 60 -0.55 24.36 3.00
C ILE A 60 -0.10 25.29 4.15
N ALA A 61 0.21 26.55 3.85
CA ALA A 61 0.57 27.55 4.86
C ALA A 61 -0.57 27.77 5.87
N ALA A 62 -1.80 27.89 5.39
CA ALA A 62 -2.99 28.04 6.23
C ALA A 62 -3.22 26.80 7.13
N ARG A 63 -3.07 25.58 6.61
CA ARG A 63 -3.17 24.31 7.37
C ARG A 63 -2.16 24.27 8.51
N LEU A 64 -0.96 24.81 8.31
CA LEU A 64 0.13 24.84 9.29
C LEU A 64 0.10 26.07 10.21
N HIS A 65 -0.81 27.02 9.97
CA HIS A 65 -0.87 28.32 10.66
C HIS A 65 0.44 29.11 10.57
N VAL A 66 1.09 29.07 9.40
CA VAL A 66 2.33 29.84 9.11
C VAL A 66 2.12 30.80 7.94
N SER A 67 3.02 31.78 7.80
CA SER A 67 3.00 32.67 6.64
C SER A 67 3.59 32.00 5.40
N LYS A 68 3.16 32.40 4.20
CA LYS A 68 3.71 31.90 2.92
C LYS A 68 5.23 32.09 2.80
N PRO A 69 5.84 33.23 3.20
CA PRO A 69 7.29 33.37 3.27
C PRO A 69 7.98 32.33 4.18
N THR A 70 7.35 31.98 5.30
CA THR A 70 7.85 30.92 6.18
C THR A 70 7.87 29.54 5.48
N LEU A 71 6.86 29.24 4.67
CA LEU A 71 6.81 28.00 3.90
C LEU A 71 7.95 27.92 2.88
N TYR A 72 8.23 29.01 2.15
CA TYR A 72 9.31 29.07 1.16
C TYR A 72 10.71 28.88 1.75
N TYR A 73 10.88 29.04 3.05
CA TYR A 73 12.15 28.72 3.71
C TYR A 73 12.45 27.22 3.72
N TYR A 74 11.41 26.37 3.65
CA TYR A 74 11.53 24.90 3.73
C TYR A 74 11.38 24.22 2.37
N VAL A 75 10.63 24.79 1.43
CA VAL A 75 10.30 24.21 0.13
C VAL A 75 10.31 25.26 -0.96
N LYS A 76 10.73 24.91 -2.17
CA LYS A 76 10.85 25.84 -3.30
C LYS A 76 9.53 26.04 -4.04
N ASN A 77 8.83 24.94 -4.32
CA ASN A 77 7.58 24.92 -5.08
C ASN A 77 6.75 23.68 -4.77
N LYS A 78 5.55 23.63 -5.33
CA LYS A 78 4.60 22.55 -5.13
C LYS A 78 5.07 21.21 -5.73
N ASP A 79 5.76 21.25 -6.86
CA ASP A 79 6.27 20.04 -7.53
C ASP A 79 7.38 19.38 -6.71
N GLU A 80 8.26 20.17 -6.09
CA GLU A 80 9.27 19.67 -5.15
C GLU A 80 8.61 18.97 -3.94
N ILE A 81 7.56 19.57 -3.39
CA ILE A 81 6.80 18.97 -2.28
C ILE A 81 6.21 17.63 -2.72
N LEU A 82 5.56 17.58 -3.89
CA LEU A 82 4.99 16.36 -4.41
C LEU A 82 6.04 15.26 -4.55
N LEU A 83 7.17 15.59 -5.20
CA LEU A 83 8.27 14.64 -5.37
C LEU A 83 8.78 14.10 -4.04
N GLN A 84 8.92 14.95 -3.03
CA GLN A 84 9.35 14.53 -1.70
C GLN A 84 8.30 13.67 -0.99
N CYS A 85 7.01 13.98 -1.10
CA CYS A 85 5.93 13.14 -0.55
C CYS A 85 5.92 11.74 -1.18
N VAL A 86 6.08 11.65 -2.49
CA VAL A 86 6.11 10.38 -3.21
C VAL A 86 7.38 9.58 -2.87
N ASN A 87 8.54 10.22 -2.81
CA ASN A 87 9.79 9.60 -2.38
C ASN A 87 9.71 9.06 -0.95
N GLN A 88 9.09 9.81 -0.03
CA GLN A 88 8.87 9.36 1.34
C GLN A 88 8.00 8.10 1.39
N GLY A 89 6.90 8.06 0.64
CA GLY A 89 6.03 6.88 0.54
C GLY A 89 6.77 5.65 -0.02
N LEU A 90 7.62 5.84 -1.03
CA LEU A 90 8.45 4.77 -1.60
C LEU A 90 9.51 4.28 -0.62
N ALA A 91 10.23 5.20 0.05
CA ALA A 91 11.24 4.84 1.04
C ALA A 91 10.63 4.03 2.18
N MET A 92 9.52 4.49 2.77
CA MET A 92 8.80 3.75 3.81
C MET A 92 8.41 2.35 3.34
N THR A 93 7.98 2.20 2.08
CA THR A 93 7.58 0.90 1.52
C THR A 93 8.79 -0.04 1.39
N LEU A 94 9.90 0.43 0.84
CA LEU A 94 11.11 -0.38 0.67
C LEU A 94 11.72 -0.77 2.01
N GLU A 95 11.83 0.16 2.96
CA GLU A 95 12.29 -0.11 4.33
C GLU A 95 11.40 -1.13 5.05
N GLY A 96 10.08 -0.98 4.94
CA GLY A 96 9.11 -1.90 5.54
C GLY A 96 9.19 -3.31 4.95
N ILE A 97 9.37 -3.44 3.63
CA ILE A 97 9.58 -4.73 2.96
C ILE A 97 10.89 -5.37 3.44
N GLU A 98 11.98 -4.62 3.52
CA GLU A 98 13.27 -5.14 3.95
C GLU A 98 13.23 -5.58 5.42
N ALA A 99 12.63 -4.78 6.31
CA ALA A 99 12.40 -5.15 7.70
C ALA A 99 11.58 -6.44 7.84
N SER A 100 10.53 -6.61 7.04
CA SER A 100 9.71 -7.82 7.03
C SER A 100 10.49 -9.05 6.60
N ARG A 101 11.41 -8.91 5.64
CA ARG A 101 12.30 -9.99 5.20
C ARG A 101 13.35 -10.34 6.24
N ALA A 102 13.93 -9.33 6.89
CA ALA A 102 14.93 -9.51 7.94
C ALA A 102 14.36 -10.18 9.21
N ALA A 103 13.06 -10.08 9.46
CA ALA A 103 12.40 -10.76 10.57
C ALA A 103 12.39 -12.30 10.45
N GLY A 104 12.70 -12.86 9.27
CA GLY A 104 12.84 -14.30 9.05
C GLY A 104 11.48 -14.99 8.78
N GLY A 105 11.45 -16.31 8.97
CA GLY A 105 10.30 -17.15 8.64
C GLY A 105 10.42 -17.77 7.23
N ASN A 106 9.44 -18.59 6.85
CA ASN A 106 9.35 -19.15 5.50
C ASN A 106 8.86 -18.10 4.48
N ALA A 107 8.88 -18.42 3.19
CA ALA A 107 8.51 -17.45 2.15
C ALA A 107 7.08 -16.92 2.29
N VAL A 108 6.13 -17.73 2.75
CA VAL A 108 4.73 -17.31 2.97
C VAL A 108 4.62 -16.36 4.14
N ASP A 109 5.36 -16.62 5.25
CA ASP A 109 5.37 -15.73 6.41
C ASP A 109 5.94 -14.35 6.05
N GLN A 110 7.07 -14.33 5.32
CA GLN A 110 7.67 -13.10 4.81
C GLN A 110 6.74 -12.37 3.82
N LEU A 111 6.10 -13.10 2.91
CA LEU A 111 5.14 -12.51 1.96
C LEU A 111 3.95 -11.87 2.69
N ARG A 112 3.37 -12.57 3.66
CA ARG A 112 2.29 -12.05 4.52
C ARG A 112 2.71 -10.77 5.23
N ALA A 113 3.87 -10.77 5.87
CA ALA A 113 4.41 -9.60 6.57
C ALA A 113 4.63 -8.41 5.62
N CYS A 114 5.24 -8.65 4.45
CA CYS A 114 5.41 -7.62 3.41
C CYS A 114 4.07 -7.06 2.93
N MET A 115 3.06 -7.91 2.71
CA MET A 115 1.71 -7.49 2.30
C MET A 115 1.04 -6.63 3.38
N GLN A 116 1.14 -7.02 4.66
CA GLN A 116 0.58 -6.25 5.78
C GLN A 116 1.25 -4.88 5.92
N VAL A 117 2.58 -4.82 5.83
CA VAL A 117 3.34 -3.57 5.86
C VAL A 117 2.96 -2.67 4.69
N TYR A 118 2.92 -3.22 3.47
CA TYR A 118 2.53 -2.46 2.28
C TYR A 118 1.10 -1.91 2.40
N ALA A 119 0.14 -2.74 2.80
CA ALA A 119 -1.23 -2.32 3.05
C ALA A 119 -1.32 -1.20 4.10
N GLY A 120 -0.54 -1.30 5.19
CA GLY A 120 -0.46 -0.26 6.22
C GLY A 120 0.08 1.06 5.70
N ILE A 121 1.12 1.02 4.85
CA ILE A 121 1.76 2.22 4.30
C ILE A 121 0.85 2.93 3.30
N VAL A 122 0.16 2.21 2.41
CA VAL A 122 -0.74 2.83 1.42
C VAL A 122 -1.96 3.51 2.05
N MET A 123 -2.23 3.29 3.33
CA MET A 123 -3.25 3.99 4.12
C MET A 123 -2.70 5.25 4.85
N GLN A 124 -1.39 5.47 4.83
CA GLN A 124 -0.76 6.67 5.40
C GLN A 124 -0.68 7.80 4.37
N PRO A 125 -0.58 9.06 4.78
CA PRO A 125 -0.62 10.20 3.86
C PRO A 125 0.39 10.13 2.71
N PHE A 126 1.63 9.75 2.96
CA PHE A 126 2.66 9.63 1.91
C PHE A 126 2.42 8.44 0.99
N GLY A 127 2.00 7.30 1.55
CA GLY A 127 1.64 6.12 0.77
C GLY A 127 0.42 6.35 -0.12
N MET A 128 -0.62 7.02 0.40
CA MET A 128 -1.77 7.45 -0.39
C MET A 128 -1.36 8.39 -1.52
N CYS A 129 -0.48 9.37 -1.24
CA CYS A 129 0.03 10.29 -2.24
C CYS A 129 0.73 9.54 -3.38
N LEU A 130 1.59 8.56 -3.06
CA LEU A 130 2.24 7.68 -4.02
C LEU A 130 1.25 6.94 -4.94
N ILE A 131 0.08 6.52 -4.39
CA ILE A 131 -0.93 5.74 -5.12
C ILE A 131 -1.89 6.64 -5.90
N ARG A 132 -2.23 7.82 -5.37
CA ARG A 132 -3.26 8.72 -5.97
C ARG A 132 -2.70 9.62 -7.05
N VAL A 133 -1.43 10.02 -6.93
CA VAL A 133 -0.75 10.86 -7.92
C VAL A 133 -0.32 10.02 -9.12
N GLY A 134 -0.62 10.50 -10.33
CA GLY A 134 -0.17 9.88 -11.57
C GLY A 134 1.32 10.10 -11.83
N ASP A 135 1.96 9.17 -12.53
CA ASP A 135 3.37 9.32 -12.92
C ASP A 135 3.59 10.56 -13.81
N GLU A 136 2.58 10.96 -14.58
CA GLU A 136 2.58 12.14 -15.45
C GLU A 136 2.68 13.46 -14.70
N GLU A 137 2.28 13.50 -13.44
CA GLU A 137 2.36 14.70 -12.59
C GLU A 137 3.78 14.94 -12.05
N VAL A 138 4.67 13.95 -12.22
CA VAL A 138 6.07 14.05 -11.77
C VAL A 138 6.97 14.37 -12.96
N PRO A 139 7.76 15.49 -12.92
CA PRO A 139 8.67 15.85 -13.99
C PRO A 139 9.82 14.84 -14.19
N GLU A 140 10.35 14.74 -15.42
CA GLU A 140 11.63 14.07 -15.65
C GLU A 140 12.80 14.94 -15.11
N PRO A 141 13.91 14.34 -14.61
CA PRO A 141 14.23 12.91 -14.57
C PRO A 141 13.62 12.14 -13.37
N SER A 142 12.93 12.83 -12.46
CA SER A 142 12.40 12.25 -11.22
C SER A 142 11.41 11.11 -11.47
N ARG A 143 10.64 11.21 -12.56
CA ARG A 143 9.70 10.16 -12.99
C ARG A 143 10.41 8.84 -13.27
N SER A 144 11.57 8.87 -13.93
CA SER A 144 12.36 7.68 -14.21
C SER A 144 12.87 7.02 -12.92
N GLU A 145 13.32 7.82 -11.96
CA GLU A 145 13.75 7.33 -10.65
C GLU A 145 12.60 6.70 -9.86
N LEU A 146 11.43 7.33 -9.85
CA LEU A 146 10.23 6.78 -9.21
C LEU A 146 9.81 5.44 -9.82
N ARG A 147 9.87 5.30 -11.14
CA ARG A 147 9.60 4.02 -11.82
C ARG A 147 10.59 2.94 -11.42
N ARG A 148 11.88 3.29 -11.27
CA ARG A 148 12.90 2.36 -10.79
C ARG A 148 12.56 1.87 -9.39
N MET A 149 12.26 2.76 -8.45
CA MET A 149 11.90 2.40 -7.08
C MET A 149 10.61 1.56 -7.01
N LYS A 150 9.58 1.90 -7.80
CA LYS A 150 8.36 1.08 -7.92
C LYS A 150 8.67 -0.34 -8.43
N SER A 151 9.62 -0.47 -9.36
CA SER A 151 10.08 -1.78 -9.86
C SER A 151 10.78 -2.60 -8.79
N GLU A 152 11.48 -1.99 -7.84
CA GLU A 152 12.11 -2.69 -6.71
C GLU A 152 11.06 -3.32 -5.78
N ILE A 153 9.96 -2.62 -5.52
CA ILE A 153 8.82 -3.16 -4.75
C ILE A 153 8.22 -4.37 -5.46
N ASP A 154 7.94 -4.26 -6.76
CA ASP A 154 7.42 -5.38 -7.56
C ASP A 154 8.37 -6.58 -7.56
N LEU A 155 9.67 -6.35 -7.75
CA LEU A 155 10.67 -7.42 -7.71
C LEU A 155 10.76 -8.09 -6.34
N ALA A 156 10.56 -7.35 -5.24
CA ALA A 156 10.55 -7.93 -3.90
C ALA A 156 9.38 -8.93 -3.74
N PHE A 157 8.17 -8.55 -4.13
CA PHE A 157 7.01 -9.47 -4.12
C PHE A 157 7.24 -10.68 -5.03
N ARG A 158 7.74 -10.49 -6.26
CA ARG A 158 8.03 -11.60 -7.20
C ARG A 158 9.01 -12.61 -6.62
N ARG A 159 10.07 -12.14 -5.95
CA ARG A 159 11.08 -13.01 -5.31
C ARG A 159 10.45 -13.87 -4.22
N LEU A 160 9.62 -13.29 -3.36
CA LEU A 160 8.94 -14.02 -2.30
C LEU A 160 7.95 -15.06 -2.84
N VAL A 161 7.15 -14.70 -3.85
CA VAL A 161 6.24 -15.65 -4.52
C VAL A 161 7.03 -16.79 -5.17
N ALA A 162 8.09 -16.47 -5.93
CA ALA A 162 8.94 -17.48 -6.55
C ALA A 162 9.61 -18.41 -5.54
N GLN A 163 10.02 -17.88 -4.40
CA GLN A 163 10.59 -18.65 -3.30
C GLN A 163 9.53 -19.58 -2.69
N GLY A 164 8.32 -19.07 -2.39
CA GLY A 164 7.25 -19.88 -1.82
C GLY A 164 6.79 -21.02 -2.74
N VAL A 165 6.78 -20.81 -4.06
CA VAL A 165 6.51 -21.89 -5.04
C VAL A 165 7.63 -22.94 -5.02
N ARG A 166 8.90 -22.53 -4.97
CA ARG A 166 10.02 -23.49 -4.88
C ARG A 166 10.05 -24.29 -3.58
N GLU A 167 9.68 -23.67 -2.47
CA GLU A 167 9.60 -24.32 -1.16
C GLU A 167 8.34 -25.18 -0.99
N GLY A 168 7.38 -25.08 -1.91
CA GLY A 168 6.09 -25.77 -1.83
C GLY A 168 5.13 -25.14 -0.80
N SER A 169 5.44 -23.98 -0.26
CA SER A 169 4.58 -23.23 0.67
C SER A 169 3.51 -22.40 -0.05
N LEU A 170 3.69 -22.13 -1.35
CA LEU A 170 2.66 -21.61 -2.26
C LEU A 170 2.34 -22.62 -3.34
N ALA A 171 1.08 -22.62 -3.78
CA ALA A 171 0.66 -23.41 -4.95
C ALA A 171 1.43 -22.97 -6.21
N PRO A 172 1.64 -23.86 -7.19
CA PRO A 172 2.27 -23.51 -8.46
C PRO A 172 1.53 -22.34 -9.13
N CYS A 173 2.23 -21.25 -9.39
CA CYS A 173 1.69 -20.04 -10.03
C CYS A 173 2.81 -19.28 -10.77
N ASP A 174 2.42 -18.35 -11.64
CA ASP A 174 3.37 -17.40 -12.25
C ASP A 174 3.72 -16.30 -11.24
N PRO A 175 4.98 -16.18 -10.81
CA PRO A 175 5.37 -15.21 -9.77
C PRO A 175 5.16 -13.75 -10.19
N LYS A 176 5.28 -13.42 -11.48
CA LYS A 176 5.09 -12.07 -11.99
C LYS A 176 3.62 -11.67 -11.95
N MET A 177 2.74 -12.54 -12.46
CA MET A 177 1.30 -12.26 -12.47
C MET A 177 0.75 -12.22 -11.05
N THR A 178 1.18 -13.13 -10.19
CA THR A 178 0.75 -13.17 -8.77
C THR A 178 1.19 -11.91 -8.03
N ALA A 179 2.43 -11.46 -8.22
CA ALA A 179 2.92 -10.22 -7.62
C ALA A 179 2.12 -9.00 -8.10
N PHE A 180 1.78 -8.91 -9.39
CA PHE A 180 0.94 -7.82 -9.91
C PHE A 180 -0.47 -7.82 -9.32
N VAL A 181 -1.09 -8.99 -9.15
CA VAL A 181 -2.41 -9.11 -8.51
C VAL A 181 -2.32 -8.65 -7.06
N ILE A 182 -1.33 -9.12 -6.30
CA ILE A 182 -1.12 -8.72 -4.90
C ILE A 182 -0.89 -7.21 -4.80
N ALA A 183 0.10 -6.68 -5.49
CA ALA A 183 0.45 -5.27 -5.43
C ALA A 183 -0.70 -4.37 -5.90
N GLY A 184 -1.40 -4.75 -6.96
CA GLY A 184 -2.56 -4.01 -7.48
C GLY A 184 -3.71 -3.97 -6.49
N ALA A 185 -4.08 -5.11 -5.90
CA ALA A 185 -5.16 -5.19 -4.93
C ALA A 185 -4.84 -4.37 -3.65
N LEU A 186 -3.62 -4.48 -3.13
CA LEU A 186 -3.20 -3.72 -1.95
C LEU A 186 -3.08 -2.21 -2.25
N SER A 187 -2.54 -1.83 -3.42
CA SER A 187 -2.49 -0.43 -3.84
C SER A 187 -3.87 0.21 -3.93
N TRP A 188 -4.88 -0.56 -4.36
CA TRP A 188 -6.26 -0.09 -4.45
C TRP A 188 -6.82 0.40 -3.12
N ILE A 189 -6.33 -0.12 -1.97
CA ILE A 189 -6.69 0.34 -0.62
C ILE A 189 -6.46 1.86 -0.50
N GLY A 190 -5.33 2.37 -0.98
CA GLY A 190 -4.99 3.80 -0.95
C GLY A 190 -5.98 4.71 -1.71
N ARG A 191 -6.80 4.14 -2.60
CA ARG A 191 -7.83 4.89 -3.34
C ARG A 191 -9.12 5.09 -2.56
N TRP A 192 -9.57 4.07 -1.82
CA TRP A 192 -10.86 4.09 -1.14
C TRP A 192 -10.78 4.25 0.38
N TYR A 193 -9.64 3.94 0.99
CA TYR A 193 -9.50 4.03 2.44
C TYR A 193 -9.72 5.47 2.93
N GLN A 194 -10.49 5.60 4.02
CA GLN A 194 -10.75 6.86 4.72
C GLN A 194 -10.43 6.68 6.20
N SER A 195 -9.58 7.57 6.73
CA SER A 195 -9.25 7.59 8.15
C SER A 195 -10.50 7.93 8.98
N GLY A 196 -10.71 7.19 10.09
CA GLY A 196 -11.89 7.36 10.94
C GLY A 196 -13.15 6.64 10.44
N GLY A 197 -13.07 5.84 9.38
CA GLY A 197 -14.14 4.96 8.90
C GLY A 197 -14.42 3.80 9.86
N GLU A 198 -15.26 2.86 9.42
CA GLU A 198 -15.72 1.70 10.20
C GLU A 198 -14.57 0.78 10.62
N TYR A 199 -13.58 0.58 9.75
CA TYR A 199 -12.47 -0.32 9.95
C TYR A 199 -11.16 0.43 10.25
N SER A 200 -10.43 -0.05 11.25
CA SER A 200 -9.06 0.42 11.50
C SER A 200 -8.09 -0.01 10.38
N PRO A 201 -6.95 0.69 10.20
CA PRO A 201 -5.94 0.29 9.22
C PRO A 201 -5.48 -1.16 9.38
N ALA A 202 -5.34 -1.63 10.62
CA ALA A 202 -4.93 -3.00 10.91
C ALA A 202 -5.98 -4.03 10.45
N GLN A 203 -7.27 -3.75 10.69
CA GLN A 203 -8.37 -4.62 10.23
C GLN A 203 -8.45 -4.67 8.71
N VAL A 204 -8.30 -3.53 8.03
CA VAL A 204 -8.28 -3.47 6.56
C VAL A 204 -7.12 -4.29 6.01
N ALA A 205 -5.90 -4.08 6.53
CA ALA A 205 -4.72 -4.80 6.09
C ALA A 205 -4.87 -6.31 6.30
N ASP A 206 -5.29 -6.75 7.48
CA ASP A 206 -5.45 -8.16 7.82
C ASP A 206 -6.51 -8.84 6.93
N GLN A 207 -7.67 -8.23 6.75
CA GLN A 207 -8.74 -8.77 5.91
C GLN A 207 -8.31 -8.86 4.44
N CYS A 208 -7.67 -7.84 3.89
CA CYS A 208 -7.20 -7.86 2.50
C CYS A 208 -6.11 -8.91 2.29
N VAL A 209 -5.14 -8.98 3.20
CA VAL A 209 -4.04 -9.96 3.12
C VAL A 209 -4.58 -11.40 3.26
N THR A 210 -5.49 -11.62 4.20
CA THR A 210 -6.13 -12.93 4.38
C THR A 210 -6.89 -13.34 3.12
N THR A 211 -7.69 -12.44 2.54
CA THR A 211 -8.42 -12.71 1.31
C THR A 211 -7.50 -13.01 0.13
N LEU A 212 -6.38 -12.30 -0.02
CA LEU A 212 -5.43 -12.52 -1.11
C LEU A 212 -4.66 -13.84 -0.97
N LEU A 213 -4.33 -14.26 0.26
CA LEU A 213 -3.59 -15.51 0.50
C LEU A 213 -4.48 -16.75 0.48
N HIS A 214 -5.73 -16.66 0.92
CA HIS A 214 -6.62 -17.81 1.06
C HIS A 214 -7.76 -17.82 0.05
N GLY A 215 -8.00 -16.72 -0.67
CA GLY A 215 -9.11 -16.57 -1.60
C GLY A 215 -10.45 -16.37 -0.90
N VAL A 216 -11.53 -16.38 -1.69
CA VAL A 216 -12.92 -16.23 -1.24
C VAL A 216 -13.70 -17.53 -1.26
N LEU A 217 -13.11 -18.60 -1.80
CA LEU A 217 -13.77 -19.91 -1.86
C LEU A 217 -13.67 -20.62 -0.51
N GLY A 218 -14.79 -21.20 -0.05
CA GLY A 218 -14.78 -22.09 1.12
C GLY A 218 -14.01 -23.37 0.83
N GLN A 219 -13.52 -24.04 1.88
CA GLN A 219 -12.70 -25.26 1.76
C GLN A 219 -13.36 -26.40 0.93
N ALA A 220 -14.68 -26.43 0.86
CA ALA A 220 -15.42 -27.41 0.05
C ALA A 220 -15.34 -27.16 -1.48
N ALA A 221 -14.96 -25.95 -1.91
CA ALA A 221 -14.88 -25.56 -3.32
C ALA A 221 -13.49 -25.77 -3.94
N THR A 222 -12.50 -26.15 -3.16
CA THR A 222 -11.10 -26.32 -3.59
C THR A 222 -10.76 -27.69 -4.15
N ALA A 223 -11.73 -28.63 -4.27
CA ALA A 223 -11.48 -29.84 -5.00
C ALA A 223 -11.26 -29.50 -6.48
N PRO A 224 -10.10 -29.82 -7.09
CA PRO A 224 -9.88 -29.51 -8.50
C PRO A 224 -10.95 -30.26 -9.31
N ALA A 225 -11.71 -29.51 -10.11
CA ALA A 225 -12.55 -30.14 -11.14
C ALA A 225 -11.65 -31.08 -11.95
N ALA A 226 -11.95 -32.38 -11.94
CA ALA A 226 -11.18 -33.37 -12.68
C ALA A 226 -11.03 -32.84 -14.12
N ALA A 227 -9.81 -32.71 -14.60
CA ALA A 227 -9.54 -32.27 -15.96
C ALA A 227 -10.34 -33.18 -16.91
N PRO A 228 -11.05 -32.66 -17.92
CA PRO A 228 -11.81 -33.46 -18.84
C PRO A 228 -10.85 -34.48 -19.49
N GLN A 229 -11.11 -35.77 -19.25
CA GLN A 229 -10.32 -36.82 -19.85
C GLN A 229 -10.42 -36.67 -21.37
N PRO A 230 -9.32 -36.70 -22.12
CA PRO A 230 -9.38 -36.64 -23.57
C PRO A 230 -10.23 -37.82 -24.08
N ALA A 231 -11.24 -37.48 -24.88
CA ALA A 231 -12.14 -38.46 -25.46
C ALA A 231 -11.34 -39.61 -26.12
N ARG A 232 -11.52 -40.82 -25.62
CA ARG A 232 -10.90 -42.04 -26.19
C ARG A 232 -11.30 -42.10 -27.66
N LYS A 233 -10.35 -41.96 -28.55
CA LYS A 233 -10.57 -42.20 -29.99
C LYS A 233 -11.16 -43.59 -30.20
N PRO A 234 -12.24 -43.75 -31.00
CA PRO A 234 -12.83 -45.03 -31.25
C PRO A 234 -11.79 -45.97 -31.93
N ARG A 235 -11.63 -47.15 -31.36
CA ARG A 235 -10.75 -48.19 -31.91
C ARG A 235 -11.31 -48.59 -33.30
N LYS A 236 -10.52 -48.42 -34.37
CA LYS A 236 -10.83 -48.95 -35.70
C LYS A 236 -11.10 -50.46 -35.62
N PRO A 237 -12.17 -50.98 -36.23
CA PRO A 237 -12.43 -52.42 -36.26
C PRO A 237 -11.30 -53.09 -37.03
N ARG A 238 -10.79 -54.19 -36.44
CA ARG A 238 -9.83 -55.07 -37.10
C ARG A 238 -10.50 -55.71 -38.32
N ALA A 239 -9.95 -55.49 -39.50
CA ALA A 239 -10.34 -56.23 -40.69
C ALA A 239 -10.16 -57.74 -40.46
N ARG A 240 -11.23 -58.50 -40.66
CA ARG A 240 -11.18 -60.00 -40.73
C ARG A 240 -10.38 -60.34 -41.98
N ALA A 241 -9.28 -61.02 -41.80
CA ALA A 241 -8.62 -61.75 -42.92
C ALA A 241 -9.55 -62.88 -43.39
N ALA A 242 -9.94 -62.76 -44.63
CA ALA A 242 -10.55 -63.93 -45.33
C ALA A 242 -9.38 -64.86 -45.68
N GLY A 243 -9.44 -66.04 -45.17
CA GLY A 243 -8.58 -67.14 -45.62
C GLY A 243 -9.30 -67.95 -46.65
N ASP A 244 -8.60 -68.32 -47.65
CA ASP A 244 -8.76 -69.57 -48.46
C ASP A 244 -7.81 -70.60 -47.92
#